data_dac27549a6e8ae891eb1b2f492660215
#
_entry.id   dac27549a6e8ae891eb1b2f492660215
#
_cell.length_a   1.000
_cell.length_b   1.000
_cell.length_c   1.000
_cell.angle_alpha   90.00
_cell.angle_beta   90.00
_cell.angle_gamma   90.00
#
_symmetry.space_group_name_H-M   'P 1'
#
loop_
_entity.id
_entity.type
_entity.pdbx_description
1 polymer ?
#
loop_
_entity_poly.entity_id
_entity_poly.type
_entity_poly.pdbx_seq_one_letter_code
_entity_poly.pdbx_strand_id
1 'polypeptide(L)'
;ILCVMAGIGKETGQAAQALKSVEERLDTKYGVVLHQPAYTSYQLNLGEISSYPPGYKENAGIFCHNNPWISCAEAVLGHGDRAFEVYRKTCPAYIEDISEIHRTEPYVYSQMVAGKDAPTFGEAKNSWLTGTAAWTFFNVSQYILGIQPTLDGLKVDPCIPHTLGGFTVTRRYRGATYHIAVDNTAAVQ
;
A
#
# COMPACT_ATOMS: atom_id res chain seq x y z
N ILE A 1 4.22 -9.41 5.88
CA ILE A 1 4.54 -8.06 5.37
C ILE A 1 5.37 -7.27 6.38
N LEU A 2 4.96 -7.15 7.64
CA LEU A 2 5.72 -6.39 8.66
C LEU A 2 7.14 -6.93 8.85
N CYS A 3 7.35 -8.24 8.78
CA CYS A 3 8.69 -8.84 8.80
C CYS A 3 9.54 -8.36 7.61
N VAL A 4 8.95 -8.28 6.41
CA VAL A 4 9.65 -7.80 5.21
C VAL A 4 10.04 -6.32 5.37
N MET A 5 9.12 -5.48 5.84
CA MET A 5 9.42 -4.07 6.15
C MET A 5 10.56 -3.90 7.17
N ALA A 6 10.67 -4.84 8.12
CA ALA A 6 11.77 -4.90 9.09
C ALA A 6 13.07 -5.52 8.52
N GLY A 7 13.13 -5.86 7.24
CA GLY A 7 14.30 -6.48 6.59
C GLY A 7 14.47 -7.97 6.88
N ILE A 8 13.51 -8.61 7.57
CA ILE A 8 13.59 -10.03 7.94
C ILE A 8 13.26 -10.90 6.73
N GLY A 9 14.08 -11.92 6.49
CA GLY A 9 13.88 -12.90 5.42
C GLY A 9 14.35 -12.46 4.03
N LYS A 10 15.03 -11.30 3.92
CA LYS A 10 15.57 -10.80 2.65
C LYS A 10 16.67 -11.74 2.12
N GLU A 11 17.66 -12.07 2.94
CA GLU A 11 18.80 -12.90 2.57
C GLU A 11 18.44 -14.38 2.33
N THR A 12 17.37 -14.86 2.95
CA THR A 12 16.90 -16.25 2.83
C THR A 12 15.91 -16.47 1.69
N GLY A 13 15.48 -15.39 0.99
CA GLY A 13 14.44 -15.43 -0.03
C GLY A 13 13.01 -15.53 0.51
N GLN A 14 12.82 -15.67 1.82
CA GLN A 14 11.50 -15.77 2.44
C GLN A 14 10.67 -14.50 2.24
N ALA A 15 11.32 -13.33 2.25
CA ALA A 15 10.64 -12.06 2.00
C ALA A 15 10.05 -12.01 0.58
N ALA A 16 10.84 -12.37 -0.43
CA ALA A 16 10.37 -12.44 -1.82
C ALA A 16 9.25 -13.47 -2.00
N GLN A 17 9.37 -14.64 -1.37
CA GLN A 17 8.32 -15.67 -1.40
C GLN A 17 7.03 -15.18 -0.75
N ALA A 18 7.12 -14.43 0.36
CA ALA A 18 5.95 -13.85 1.03
C ALA A 18 5.22 -12.83 0.15
N LEU A 19 5.96 -11.91 -0.52
CA LEU A 19 5.37 -10.93 -1.43
C LEU A 19 4.76 -11.59 -2.67
N LYS A 20 5.44 -12.58 -3.24
CA LYS A 20 4.88 -13.39 -4.33
C LYS A 20 3.57 -14.06 -3.94
N SER A 21 3.48 -14.61 -2.73
CA SER A 21 2.24 -15.23 -2.23
C SER A 21 1.12 -14.21 -2.04
N VAL A 22 1.44 -12.98 -1.64
CA VAL A 22 0.47 -11.86 -1.57
C VAL A 22 -0.05 -11.52 -2.96
N GLU A 23 0.84 -11.34 -3.93
CA GLU A 23 0.48 -11.04 -5.31
C GLU A 23 -0.42 -12.12 -5.92
N GLU A 24 0.01 -13.39 -5.85
CA GLU A 24 -0.71 -14.50 -6.47
C GLU A 24 -2.09 -14.79 -5.84
N ARG A 25 -2.24 -14.53 -4.53
CA ARG A 25 -3.42 -14.98 -3.78
C ARG A 25 -4.35 -13.85 -3.37
N LEU A 26 -3.80 -12.71 -2.98
CA LEU A 26 -4.55 -11.66 -2.32
C LEU A 26 -4.76 -10.43 -3.20
N ASP A 27 -4.00 -10.28 -4.27
CA ASP A 27 -4.10 -9.11 -5.13
C ASP A 27 -5.39 -9.10 -5.94
N THR A 28 -5.93 -7.91 -6.12
CA THR A 28 -7.10 -7.64 -6.96
C THR A 28 -6.91 -6.32 -7.72
N LYS A 29 -7.80 -6.06 -8.66
CA LYS A 29 -7.77 -4.79 -9.42
C LYS A 29 -8.03 -3.53 -8.56
N TYR A 30 -8.63 -3.67 -7.37
CA TYR A 30 -8.99 -2.54 -6.50
C TYR A 30 -8.14 -2.44 -5.23
N GLY A 31 -7.17 -3.32 -5.06
CA GLY A 31 -6.29 -3.40 -3.91
C GLY A 31 -6.09 -4.83 -3.45
N VAL A 32 -5.36 -5.00 -2.36
CA VAL A 32 -5.00 -6.30 -1.81
C VAL A 32 -5.90 -6.63 -0.63
N VAL A 33 -6.58 -7.78 -0.68
CA VAL A 33 -7.45 -8.26 0.40
C VAL A 33 -6.62 -8.78 1.59
N LEU A 34 -7.18 -8.75 2.79
CA LEU A 34 -6.47 -9.16 4.01
C LEU A 34 -6.16 -10.65 4.05
N HIS A 35 -7.07 -11.47 3.56
CA HIS A 35 -6.92 -12.93 3.46
C HIS A 35 -7.89 -13.52 2.45
N GLN A 36 -7.75 -14.81 2.17
CA GLN A 36 -8.71 -15.63 1.40
C GLN A 36 -8.62 -17.10 1.80
N PRO A 37 -9.74 -17.86 1.66
CA PRO A 37 -11.09 -17.40 1.34
C PRO A 37 -11.70 -16.60 2.49
N ALA A 38 -12.79 -15.88 2.23
CA ALA A 38 -13.58 -15.26 3.30
C ALA A 38 -14.27 -16.32 4.18
N TYR A 39 -14.48 -15.99 5.44
CA TYR A 39 -15.30 -16.82 6.34
C TYR A 39 -16.77 -16.68 5.96
N THR A 40 -17.46 -17.79 5.77
CA THR A 40 -18.88 -17.84 5.40
C THR A 40 -19.81 -18.10 6.60
N SER A 41 -19.23 -18.38 7.76
CA SER A 41 -19.95 -18.57 9.02
C SER A 41 -19.14 -18.07 10.19
N TYR A 42 -19.83 -17.69 11.27
CA TYR A 42 -19.19 -17.24 12.49
C TYR A 42 -18.37 -18.36 13.15
N GLN A 43 -17.12 -18.05 13.48
CA GLN A 43 -16.18 -18.96 14.14
C GLN A 43 -15.86 -18.42 15.53
N LEU A 44 -16.43 -19.06 16.56
CA LEU A 44 -16.35 -18.61 17.95
C LEU A 44 -14.92 -18.34 18.44
N ASN A 45 -13.97 -19.17 18.02
CA ASN A 45 -12.56 -19.10 18.44
C ASN A 45 -11.73 -18.10 17.62
N LEU A 46 -12.28 -17.47 16.58
CA LEU A 46 -11.61 -16.46 15.76
C LEU A 46 -12.08 -15.03 16.07
N GLY A 47 -13.14 -14.88 16.88
CA GLY A 47 -13.67 -13.58 17.25
C GLY A 47 -14.35 -12.84 16.09
N GLU A 48 -14.33 -11.52 16.15
CA GLU A 48 -15.11 -10.65 15.26
C GLU A 48 -14.75 -10.77 13.78
N ILE A 49 -13.53 -11.17 13.42
CA ILE A 49 -13.11 -11.27 12.02
C ILE A 49 -14.08 -12.11 11.18
N SER A 50 -14.64 -13.17 11.76
CA SER A 50 -15.59 -14.05 11.09
C SER A 50 -17.05 -13.60 11.20
N SER A 51 -17.34 -12.53 11.93
CA SER A 51 -18.70 -11.97 12.05
C SER A 51 -19.08 -11.03 10.92
N TYR A 52 -18.08 -10.41 10.27
CA TYR A 52 -18.33 -9.53 9.13
C TYR A 52 -18.77 -10.34 7.90
N PRO A 53 -19.63 -9.77 7.06
CA PRO A 53 -19.99 -10.43 5.80
C PRO A 53 -18.73 -10.67 4.92
N PRO A 54 -18.73 -11.74 4.10
CA PRO A 54 -17.63 -12.03 3.19
C PRO A 54 -17.25 -10.84 2.31
N GLY A 55 -15.96 -10.54 2.25
CA GLY A 55 -15.43 -9.41 1.48
C GLY A 55 -15.51 -8.05 2.17
N TYR A 56 -15.96 -7.98 3.43
CA TYR A 56 -16.05 -6.72 4.17
C TYR A 56 -15.15 -6.71 5.40
N LYS A 57 -14.64 -5.51 5.73
CA LYS A 57 -13.78 -5.29 6.88
C LYS A 57 -12.64 -6.31 6.94
N GLU A 58 -12.40 -6.89 8.11
CA GLU A 58 -11.35 -7.88 8.31
C GLU A 58 -11.66 -9.23 7.66
N ASN A 59 -12.89 -9.48 7.25
CA ASN A 59 -13.26 -10.73 6.58
C ASN A 59 -13.05 -10.66 5.06
N ALA A 60 -11.79 -10.72 4.64
CA ALA A 60 -11.35 -10.68 3.24
C ALA A 60 -11.70 -9.38 2.49
N GLY A 61 -11.92 -8.27 3.20
CA GLY A 61 -12.00 -6.94 2.60
C GLY A 61 -10.62 -6.43 2.17
N ILE A 62 -10.61 -5.43 1.31
CA ILE A 62 -9.43 -4.61 1.01
C ILE A 62 -9.35 -3.55 2.10
N PHE A 63 -8.57 -3.80 3.15
CA PHE A 63 -8.42 -2.84 4.23
C PHE A 63 -7.36 -1.82 3.83
N CYS A 64 -7.78 -0.59 3.52
CA CYS A 64 -6.95 0.35 2.76
C CYS A 64 -5.68 0.78 3.48
N HIS A 65 -5.64 0.86 4.82
CA HIS A 65 -4.41 1.25 5.50
C HIS A 65 -3.32 0.16 5.56
N ASN A 66 -3.68 -1.11 5.28
CA ASN A 66 -2.70 -2.19 5.16
C ASN A 66 -2.05 -2.25 3.78
N ASN A 67 -2.69 -1.71 2.75
CA ASN A 67 -2.15 -1.70 1.39
C ASN A 67 -0.83 -0.91 1.28
N PRO A 68 -0.67 0.28 1.89
CA PRO A 68 0.63 0.96 1.97
C PRO A 68 1.75 0.12 2.59
N TRP A 69 1.45 -0.78 3.54
CA TRP A 69 2.48 -1.68 4.11
C TRP A 69 3.02 -2.66 3.08
N ILE A 70 2.16 -3.13 2.17
CA ILE A 70 2.59 -4.01 1.07
C ILE A 70 3.48 -3.23 0.11
N SER A 71 3.08 -2.02 -0.27
CA SER A 71 3.89 -1.12 -1.09
C SER A 71 5.25 -0.81 -0.45
N CYS A 72 5.29 -0.53 0.87
CA CYS A 72 6.55 -0.36 1.61
C CYS A 72 7.43 -1.64 1.54
N ALA A 73 6.82 -2.82 1.71
CA ALA A 73 7.55 -4.08 1.67
C ALA A 73 8.12 -4.37 0.27
N GLU A 74 7.39 -4.07 -0.79
CA GLU A 74 7.86 -4.16 -2.17
C GLU A 74 9.05 -3.20 -2.40
N ALA A 75 8.95 -1.96 -1.92
CA ALA A 75 10.04 -0.99 -2.01
C ALA A 75 11.29 -1.44 -1.24
N VAL A 76 11.14 -2.08 -0.08
CA VAL A 76 12.28 -2.66 0.68
C VAL A 76 13.04 -3.72 -0.13
N LEU A 77 12.34 -4.44 -1.01
CA LEU A 77 12.98 -5.42 -1.91
C LEU A 77 13.42 -4.83 -3.26
N GLY A 78 13.23 -3.54 -3.49
CA GLY A 78 13.61 -2.87 -4.74
C GLY A 78 12.59 -3.01 -5.87
N HIS A 79 11.37 -3.43 -5.58
CA HIS A 79 10.31 -3.63 -6.58
C HIS A 79 9.52 -2.34 -6.82
N GLY A 80 10.14 -1.30 -7.38
CA GLY A 80 9.54 0.04 -7.53
C GLY A 80 8.24 0.08 -8.32
N ASP A 81 8.16 -0.65 -9.44
CA ASP A 81 6.94 -0.73 -10.25
C ASP A 81 5.78 -1.33 -9.47
N ARG A 82 6.05 -2.42 -8.74
CA ARG A 82 5.03 -3.11 -7.96
C ARG A 82 4.59 -2.28 -6.75
N ALA A 83 5.53 -1.64 -6.06
CA ALA A 83 5.23 -0.71 -4.97
C ALA A 83 4.29 0.42 -5.42
N PHE A 84 4.56 1.00 -6.59
CA PHE A 84 3.74 2.05 -7.18
C PHE A 84 2.37 1.53 -7.65
N GLU A 85 2.31 0.33 -8.23
CA GLU A 85 1.05 -0.30 -8.63
C GLU A 85 0.11 -0.49 -7.43
N VAL A 86 0.61 -1.05 -6.32
CA VAL A 86 -0.18 -1.22 -5.08
C VAL A 86 -0.67 0.12 -4.55
N TYR A 87 0.21 1.14 -4.53
CA TYR A 87 -0.15 2.50 -4.14
C TYR A 87 -1.32 3.05 -4.96
N ARG A 88 -1.28 2.92 -6.27
CA ARG A 88 -2.30 3.45 -7.18
C ARG A 88 -3.69 2.87 -6.95
N LYS A 89 -3.78 1.59 -6.56
CA LYS A 89 -5.07 0.89 -6.40
C LYS A 89 -5.96 1.50 -5.31
N THR A 90 -5.38 2.18 -4.32
CA THR A 90 -6.13 2.78 -3.21
C THR A 90 -6.02 4.31 -3.15
N CYS A 91 -5.24 4.92 -4.03
CA CYS A 91 -5.03 6.37 -4.04
C CYS A 91 -6.18 7.09 -4.75
N PRO A 92 -6.86 8.06 -4.09
CA PRO A 92 -7.99 8.78 -4.67
C PRO A 92 -7.72 9.39 -6.05
N ALA A 93 -6.50 9.89 -6.28
CA ALA A 93 -6.12 10.50 -7.56
C ALA A 93 -6.15 9.53 -8.76
N TYR A 94 -6.20 8.22 -8.52
CA TYR A 94 -6.15 7.19 -9.57
C TYR A 94 -7.45 6.36 -9.67
N ILE A 95 -8.48 6.72 -8.91
CA ILE A 95 -9.76 5.98 -8.90
C ILE A 95 -10.93 6.78 -9.46
N GLU A 96 -10.68 7.94 -10.07
CA GLU A 96 -11.71 8.79 -10.65
C GLU A 96 -12.50 8.06 -11.76
N ASP A 97 -11.80 7.32 -12.62
CA ASP A 97 -12.39 6.55 -13.72
C ASP A 97 -13.36 5.44 -13.26
N ILE A 98 -13.26 5.06 -11.98
CA ILE A 98 -14.12 4.04 -11.37
C ILE A 98 -15.01 4.61 -10.26
N SER A 99 -15.23 5.92 -10.25
CA SER A 99 -15.98 6.63 -9.21
C SER A 99 -17.39 6.07 -8.98
N GLU A 100 -18.08 5.62 -10.03
CA GLU A 100 -19.39 4.98 -9.94
C GLU A 100 -19.39 3.64 -9.20
N ILE A 101 -18.25 2.93 -9.21
CA ILE A 101 -18.02 1.69 -8.47
C ILE A 101 -17.57 2.01 -7.06
N HIS A 102 -16.57 2.90 -6.93
CA HIS A 102 -15.92 3.26 -5.67
C HIS A 102 -16.85 4.02 -4.71
N ARG A 103 -17.64 4.97 -5.21
CA ARG A 103 -18.75 5.64 -4.51
C ARG A 103 -18.40 6.44 -3.26
N THR A 104 -17.16 6.78 -3.03
CA THR A 104 -16.76 7.75 -1.99
C THR A 104 -16.28 9.04 -2.63
N GLU A 105 -16.03 10.06 -1.83
CA GLU A 105 -15.51 11.34 -2.31
C GLU A 105 -14.20 11.14 -3.07
N PRO A 106 -14.00 11.72 -4.25
CA PRO A 106 -12.87 11.42 -5.15
C PRO A 106 -11.51 11.94 -4.63
N TYR A 107 -11.50 12.65 -3.50
CA TYR A 107 -10.30 13.20 -2.87
C TYR A 107 -10.01 12.62 -1.48
N VAL A 108 -10.73 11.57 -1.08
CA VAL A 108 -10.66 11.00 0.28
C VAL A 108 -10.24 9.54 0.25
N TYR A 109 -9.33 9.19 1.14
CA TYR A 109 -9.04 7.79 1.41
C TYR A 109 -10.18 7.13 2.19
N SER A 110 -10.57 5.94 1.78
CA SER A 110 -11.53 5.11 2.51
C SER A 110 -10.83 4.17 3.50
N GLN A 111 -11.57 3.68 4.49
CA GLN A 111 -11.08 2.66 5.41
C GLN A 111 -10.91 1.32 4.71
N MET A 112 -11.91 0.95 3.91
CA MET A 112 -11.91 -0.31 3.18
C MET A 112 -12.59 -0.17 1.82
N VAL A 113 -12.24 -1.09 0.94
CA VAL A 113 -12.96 -1.37 -0.31
C VAL A 113 -13.49 -2.80 -0.22
N ALA A 114 -14.71 -3.03 -0.67
CA ALA A 114 -15.31 -4.35 -0.70
C ALA A 114 -14.46 -5.32 -1.53
N GLY A 115 -14.07 -6.43 -0.93
CA GLY A 115 -13.23 -7.46 -1.53
C GLY A 115 -13.97 -8.33 -2.54
N LYS A 116 -13.25 -9.25 -3.18
CA LYS A 116 -13.78 -10.10 -4.27
C LYS A 116 -14.95 -11.02 -3.86
N ASP A 117 -15.06 -11.31 -2.56
CA ASP A 117 -16.14 -12.16 -2.04
C ASP A 117 -17.41 -11.36 -1.68
N ALA A 118 -17.35 -10.02 -1.78
CA ALA A 118 -18.49 -9.15 -1.55
C ALA A 118 -19.33 -8.96 -2.83
N PRO A 119 -20.66 -8.86 -2.72
CA PRO A 119 -21.52 -8.58 -3.87
C PRO A 119 -21.28 -7.21 -4.50
N THR A 120 -20.71 -6.27 -3.75
CA THR A 120 -20.36 -4.92 -4.22
C THR A 120 -18.86 -4.74 -4.40
N PHE A 121 -18.16 -5.74 -4.94
CA PHE A 121 -16.71 -5.70 -5.15
C PHE A 121 -16.24 -4.38 -5.78
N GLY A 122 -15.33 -3.69 -5.11
CA GLY A 122 -14.79 -2.40 -5.51
C GLY A 122 -15.46 -1.18 -4.86
N GLU A 123 -16.59 -1.36 -4.17
CA GLU A 123 -17.26 -0.27 -3.45
C GLU A 123 -16.53 0.08 -2.15
N ALA A 124 -16.12 1.33 -2.02
CA ALA A 124 -15.45 1.82 -0.82
C ALA A 124 -16.44 2.13 0.30
N LYS A 125 -15.96 2.02 1.53
CA LYS A 125 -16.73 2.25 2.75
C LYS A 125 -15.93 3.06 3.77
N ASN A 126 -16.65 3.81 4.61
CA ASN A 126 -16.09 4.57 5.72
C ASN A 126 -14.96 5.52 5.29
N SER A 127 -15.28 6.43 4.39
CA SER A 127 -14.41 7.57 4.06
C SER A 127 -14.12 8.41 5.30
N TRP A 128 -12.97 9.06 5.38
CA TRP A 128 -12.46 9.88 6.48
C TRP A 128 -12.00 9.10 7.73
N LEU A 129 -12.65 8.03 8.10
CA LEU A 129 -12.42 7.26 9.34
C LEU A 129 -11.32 6.21 9.15
N THR A 130 -10.10 6.64 8.78
CA THR A 130 -9.03 5.71 8.42
C THR A 130 -7.64 6.28 8.66
N GLY A 131 -6.68 5.39 8.95
CA GLY A 131 -5.25 5.68 8.93
C GLY A 131 -4.61 5.62 7.53
N THR A 132 -5.38 5.37 6.47
CA THR A 132 -4.85 5.16 5.11
C THR A 132 -4.06 6.37 4.61
N ALA A 133 -4.57 7.58 4.79
CA ALA A 133 -3.89 8.80 4.34
C ALA A 133 -2.49 8.96 4.97
N ALA A 134 -2.39 8.76 6.28
CA ALA A 134 -1.13 8.86 7.01
C ALA A 134 -0.13 7.78 6.56
N TRP A 135 -0.57 6.53 6.44
CA TRP A 135 0.27 5.44 5.96
C TRP A 135 0.68 5.60 4.50
N THR A 136 -0.20 6.12 3.65
CA THR A 136 0.14 6.40 2.25
C THR A 136 1.14 7.54 2.14
N PHE A 137 0.99 8.61 2.93
CA PHE A 137 1.98 9.68 2.99
C PHE A 137 3.36 9.15 3.43
N PHE A 138 3.38 8.31 4.46
CA PHE A 138 4.60 7.65 4.92
C PHE A 138 5.22 6.77 3.84
N ASN A 139 4.43 5.92 3.18
CA ASN A 139 4.87 5.06 2.09
C ASN A 139 5.47 5.88 0.93
N VAL A 140 4.73 6.87 0.42
CA VAL A 140 5.19 7.67 -0.72
C VAL A 140 6.47 8.43 -0.37
N SER A 141 6.47 9.14 0.77
CA SER A 141 7.60 10.01 1.11
C SER A 141 8.86 9.23 1.50
N GLN A 142 8.73 8.13 2.23
CA GLN A 142 9.89 7.43 2.81
C GLN A 142 10.30 6.15 2.08
N TYR A 143 9.39 5.52 1.33
CA TYR A 143 9.70 4.27 0.62
C TYR A 143 9.73 4.45 -0.90
N ILE A 144 8.69 5.03 -1.51
CA ILE A 144 8.70 5.24 -2.97
C ILE A 144 9.68 6.35 -3.34
N LEU A 145 9.54 7.56 -2.78
CA LEU A 145 10.49 8.65 -3.00
C LEU A 145 11.78 8.47 -2.20
N GLY A 146 11.79 7.63 -1.19
CA GLY A 146 12.96 7.23 -0.44
C GLY A 146 13.61 8.34 0.40
N ILE A 147 12.86 9.36 0.83
CA ILE A 147 13.40 10.47 1.63
C ILE A 147 13.17 10.17 3.12
N GLN A 148 14.13 9.48 3.73
CA GLN A 148 13.99 8.91 5.08
C GLN A 148 14.75 9.72 6.13
N PRO A 149 14.10 10.20 7.20
CA PRO A 149 14.78 10.72 8.36
C PRO A 149 15.45 9.56 9.14
N THR A 150 16.71 9.70 9.46
CA THR A 150 17.47 8.74 10.27
C THR A 150 18.11 9.42 11.48
N LEU A 151 18.69 8.63 12.40
CA LEU A 151 19.40 9.18 13.55
C LEU A 151 20.63 9.99 13.11
N ASP A 152 21.31 9.57 12.05
CA ASP A 152 22.56 10.17 11.57
C ASP A 152 22.31 11.31 10.57
N GLY A 153 21.11 11.40 9.99
CA GLY A 153 20.81 12.42 8.98
C GLY A 153 19.57 12.12 8.13
N LEU A 154 19.62 12.55 6.88
CA LEU A 154 18.60 12.31 5.89
C LEU A 154 19.14 11.30 4.86
N LYS A 155 18.53 10.11 4.80
CA LYS A 155 18.83 9.09 3.80
C LYS A 155 17.99 9.37 2.55
N VAL A 156 18.60 9.29 1.37
CA VAL A 156 17.93 9.37 0.07
C VAL A 156 18.15 8.04 -0.65
N ASP A 157 17.08 7.27 -0.83
CA ASP A 157 17.12 5.91 -1.37
C ASP A 157 15.80 5.62 -2.11
N PRO A 158 15.60 6.23 -3.30
CA PRO A 158 14.35 6.12 -4.04
C PRO A 158 14.12 4.71 -4.60
N CYS A 159 12.87 4.26 -4.54
CA CYS A 159 12.39 3.06 -5.20
C CYS A 159 11.16 3.40 -6.05
N ILE A 160 11.40 4.20 -7.08
CA ILE A 160 10.35 4.72 -7.98
C ILE A 160 10.11 3.77 -9.16
N PRO A 161 8.91 3.82 -9.78
CA PRO A 161 8.64 3.03 -10.96
C PRO A 161 9.53 3.46 -12.15
N HIS A 162 9.86 2.53 -13.03
CA HIS A 162 10.69 2.79 -14.21
C HIS A 162 10.08 3.84 -15.15
N THR A 163 8.75 4.04 -15.11
CA THR A 163 8.03 5.04 -15.90
C THR A 163 8.18 6.46 -15.39
N LEU A 164 8.69 6.66 -14.18
CA LEU A 164 8.92 7.98 -13.61
C LEU A 164 10.37 8.42 -13.87
N GLY A 165 10.57 9.36 -14.78
CA GLY A 165 11.90 9.82 -15.20
C GLY A 165 12.67 10.62 -14.15
N GLY A 166 12.06 10.95 -13.02
CA GLY A 166 12.69 11.65 -11.91
C GLY A 166 11.71 12.54 -11.14
N PHE A 167 12.22 13.17 -10.09
CA PHE A 167 11.42 14.08 -9.25
C PHE A 167 12.30 15.08 -8.50
N THR A 168 11.69 16.12 -7.95
CA THR A 168 12.34 17.05 -7.03
C THR A 168 11.58 17.13 -5.72
N VAL A 169 12.31 17.25 -4.60
CA VAL A 169 11.73 17.42 -3.26
C VAL A 169 12.47 18.53 -2.53
N THR A 170 11.69 19.39 -1.86
CA THR A 170 12.24 20.31 -0.86
C THR A 170 11.86 19.77 0.53
N ARG A 171 12.86 19.36 1.31
CA ARG A 171 12.68 18.81 2.65
C ARG A 171 13.35 19.66 3.70
N ARG A 172 12.58 20.09 4.72
CA ARG A 172 13.14 20.69 5.94
C ARG A 172 13.43 19.59 6.95
N TYR A 173 14.67 19.53 7.44
CA TYR A 173 15.09 18.54 8.43
C TYR A 173 16.22 19.07 9.29
N ARG A 174 16.09 19.01 10.61
CA ARG A 174 17.09 19.44 11.63
C ARG A 174 17.65 20.85 11.38
N GLY A 175 16.77 21.81 11.09
CA GLY A 175 17.14 23.21 10.86
C GLY A 175 17.70 23.54 9.49
N ALA A 176 17.96 22.54 8.65
CA ALA A 176 18.41 22.74 7.26
C ALA A 176 17.24 22.52 6.26
N THR A 177 17.37 23.14 5.09
CA THR A 177 16.49 22.88 3.95
C THR A 177 17.30 22.16 2.88
N TYR A 178 16.83 20.99 2.47
CA TYR A 178 17.41 20.16 1.43
C TYR A 178 16.59 20.31 0.15
N HIS A 179 17.27 20.60 -0.95
CA HIS A 179 16.71 20.55 -2.30
C HIS A 179 17.27 19.32 -2.97
N ILE A 180 16.43 18.32 -3.16
CA ILE A 180 16.80 17.00 -3.66
C ILE A 180 16.24 16.86 -5.06
N ALA A 181 17.09 16.56 -6.04
CA ALA A 181 16.70 16.21 -7.39
C ALA A 181 17.15 14.77 -7.67
N VAL A 182 16.23 13.96 -8.15
CA VAL A 182 16.49 12.58 -8.57
C VAL A 182 16.23 12.50 -10.07
N ASP A 183 17.21 12.00 -10.80
CA ASP A 183 17.11 11.72 -12.24
C ASP A 183 17.10 10.20 -12.43
N ASN A 184 16.06 9.69 -13.07
CA ASN A 184 15.87 8.28 -13.40
C ASN A 184 15.71 8.09 -14.92
N THR A 185 16.26 8.97 -15.72
CA THR A 185 16.15 8.89 -17.21
C THR A 185 16.76 7.62 -17.78
N ALA A 186 17.73 7.01 -17.08
CA ALA A 186 18.32 5.73 -17.45
C ALA A 186 17.45 4.51 -17.03
N ALA A 187 16.37 4.74 -16.27
CA ALA A 187 15.49 3.70 -15.73
C ALA A 187 16.25 2.53 -15.06
N VAL A 188 17.32 2.86 -14.33
CA VAL A 188 18.13 1.90 -13.58
C VAL A 188 17.46 1.68 -12.23
N GLN A 189 17.15 0.42 -11.92
CA GLN A 189 16.70 -0.01 -10.59
C GLN A 189 17.78 -0.84 -9.91
#